data_0c318a6eea7f4bbca088ac6ffdaf906e
#
_entry.id   0c318a6eea7f4bbca088ac6ffdaf906e
#
_cell.length_a   1.000
_cell.length_b   1.000
_cell.length_c   1.000
_cell.angle_alpha   90.00
_cell.angle_beta   90.00
_cell.angle_gamma   90.00
#
_symmetry.space_group_name_H-M   'P 1'
#
loop_
_entity.id
_entity.type
_entity.pdbx_description
1 polymer ?
#
loop_
_entity_poly.entity_id
_entity_poly.type
_entity_poly.pdbx_seq_one_letter_code
_entity_poly.pdbx_strand_id
1 'polypeptide(L)' 'IVACFIRNLRLQQATILLKDNKVNISQIAYAVGFSNPILFSSTFKKTYGCTPREYRERNM' A
#
# COMPACT_ATOMS: atom_id res chain seq x y z
N ILE A 1 -10.08 16.68 -4.51
CA ILE A 1 -9.55 16.09 -5.75
C ILE A 1 -8.05 15.85 -5.65
N VAL A 2 -7.32 16.88 -5.24
CA VAL A 2 -5.87 16.76 -5.10
C VAL A 2 -5.52 15.74 -4.03
N ALA A 3 -6.25 15.72 -2.93
CA ALA A 3 -6.01 14.76 -1.85
C ALA A 3 -6.24 13.32 -2.31
N CYS A 4 -7.28 13.10 -3.10
CA CYS A 4 -7.55 11.77 -3.65
C CYS A 4 -6.45 11.34 -4.62
N PHE A 5 -5.98 12.27 -5.43
CA PHE A 5 -4.92 12.00 -6.38
C PHE A 5 -3.63 11.59 -5.66
N ILE A 6 -3.26 12.33 -4.61
CA ILE A 6 -2.05 12.02 -3.84
C ILE A 6 -2.18 10.66 -3.17
N ARG A 7 -3.35 10.34 -2.61
CA ARG A 7 -3.59 9.06 -1.97
C ARG A 7 -3.45 7.90 -2.95
N ASN A 8 -4.05 8.05 -4.14
CA ASN A 8 -3.95 7.02 -5.17
C ASN A 8 -2.51 6.84 -5.63
N LEU A 9 -1.77 7.92 -5.76
CA LEU A 9 -0.37 7.86 -6.16
C LEU A 9 0.46 7.10 -5.12
N ARG A 10 0.23 7.36 -3.84
CA ARG A 10 0.92 6.64 -2.77
C ARG A 10 0.62 5.16 -2.82
N LEU A 11 -0.63 4.78 -3.05
CA LEU A 11 -1.01 3.38 -3.14
C LEU A 11 -0.43 2.71 -4.38
N GLN A 12 -0.32 3.44 -5.49
CA GLN A 12 0.35 2.92 -6.68
C GLN A 12 1.82 2.62 -6.39
N GLN A 13 2.50 3.52 -5.70
CA GLN A 13 3.88 3.29 -5.31
C GLN A 13 3.99 2.06 -4.41
N ALA A 14 3.03 1.89 -3.51
CA ALA A 14 3.01 0.74 -2.63
C ALA A 14 2.86 -0.56 -3.40
N THR A 15 2.05 -0.60 -4.45
CA THR A 15 1.91 -1.83 -5.25
C THR A 15 3.21 -2.22 -5.91
N ILE A 16 4.00 -1.25 -6.33
CA ILE A 16 5.32 -1.53 -6.91
C ILE A 16 6.23 -2.13 -5.85
N LEU A 17 6.24 -1.56 -4.65
CA LEU A 17 7.08 -2.06 -3.56
C LEU A 17 6.62 -3.43 -3.06
N LEU A 18 5.33 -3.72 -3.15
CA LEU A 18 4.79 -5.01 -2.74
C LEU A 18 5.31 -6.18 -3.57
N LYS A 19 5.76 -5.90 -4.78
CA LYS A 19 6.34 -6.94 -5.63
C LYS A 19 7.70 -7.41 -5.12
N ASP A 20 8.34 -6.64 -4.25
CA ASP A 20 9.61 -7.00 -3.65
C ASP A 20 9.36 -7.74 -2.34
N ASN A 21 9.68 -9.02 -2.30
CA ASN A 21 9.49 -9.86 -1.11
C ASN A 21 10.37 -9.48 0.06
N LYS A 22 11.40 -8.69 -0.19
CA LYS A 22 12.35 -8.31 0.86
C LYS A 22 11.84 -7.16 1.73
N VAL A 23 10.78 -6.47 1.29
CA VAL A 23 10.26 -5.31 1.99
C VAL A 23 8.98 -5.70 2.73
N ASN A 24 8.94 -5.37 4.03
CA ASN A 24 7.75 -5.61 4.85
C ASN A 24 6.64 -4.63 4.53
N ILE A 25 5.40 -5.05 4.82
CA ILE A 25 4.24 -4.16 4.65
C ILE A 25 4.41 -2.88 5.47
N SER A 26 4.91 -3.01 6.71
CA SER A 26 5.15 -1.84 7.56
C SER A 26 6.14 -0.87 6.93
N GLN A 27 7.22 -1.41 6.38
CA GLN A 27 8.23 -0.58 5.71
C GLN A 27 7.65 0.13 4.50
N ILE A 28 6.81 -0.55 3.74
CA ILE A 28 6.13 0.04 2.59
C ILE A 28 5.23 1.20 3.04
N ALA A 29 4.48 1.00 4.12
CA ALA A 29 3.59 2.03 4.64
C ALA A 29 4.36 3.31 4.95
N TYR A 30 5.48 3.19 5.64
CA TYR A 30 6.30 4.35 5.98
C TYR A 30 6.98 4.94 4.75
N ALA A 31 7.41 4.10 3.83
CA ALA A 31 8.08 4.56 2.62
C ALA A 31 7.18 5.40 1.73
N VAL A 32 5.89 5.06 1.67
CA VAL A 32 4.95 5.83 0.86
C VAL A 32 4.33 7.01 1.59
N GLY A 33 4.68 7.20 2.88
CA GLY A 33 4.29 8.39 3.61
C GLY A 33 3.14 8.24 4.59
N PHE A 34 2.73 7.02 4.91
CA PHE A 34 1.69 6.79 5.91
C PHE A 34 2.28 6.84 7.32
N SER A 35 1.49 7.33 8.27
CA SER A 35 1.96 7.45 9.66
C SER A 35 2.01 6.11 10.37
N ASN A 36 1.16 5.16 10.00
CA ASN A 36 1.23 3.82 10.57
C ASN A 36 0.74 2.78 9.56
N PRO A 37 1.19 1.52 9.73
CA PRO A 37 0.85 0.45 8.79
C PRO A 37 -0.64 0.06 8.81
N ILE A 38 -1.30 0.24 9.94
CA ILE A 38 -2.72 -0.10 10.07
C ILE A 38 -3.55 0.81 9.17
N LEU A 39 -3.26 2.11 9.21
CA LEU A 39 -3.95 3.08 8.36
C LEU A 39 -3.69 2.79 6.88
N PHE A 40 -2.46 2.46 6.55
CA PHE A 40 -2.08 2.09 5.19
C PHE A 40 -2.89 0.89 4.71
N SER A 41 -2.92 -0.18 5.50
CA SER A 41 -3.64 -1.40 5.15
C SER A 41 -5.14 -1.14 4.97
N SER A 42 -5.72 -0.36 5.86
CA SER A 42 -7.13 -0.02 5.82
C SER A 42 -7.47 0.75 4.54
N THR A 43 -6.67 1.75 4.22
CA THR A 43 -6.85 2.57 3.01
C THR A 43 -6.66 1.73 1.75
N PHE A 44 -5.64 0.88 1.75
CA PHE A 44 -5.36 -0.01 0.62
C PHE A 44 -6.53 -0.95 0.36
N LYS A 45 -7.07 -1.54 1.42
CA LYS A 45 -8.20 -2.47 1.29
C LYS A 45 -9.43 -1.77 0.70
N LYS A 46 -9.69 -0.54 1.13
CA LYS A 46 -10.82 0.23 0.59
C LYS A 46 -10.65 0.54 -0.89
N THR A 47 -9.43 0.78 -1.32
CA THR A 47 -9.13 1.18 -2.70
C THR A 47 -9.07 -0.03 -3.63
N TYR A 48 -8.40 -1.09 -3.20
CA TYR A 48 -8.15 -2.25 -4.06
C TYR A 48 -9.00 -3.47 -3.72
N GLY A 49 -9.75 -3.43 -2.63
CA GLY A 49 -10.62 -4.52 -2.23
C GLY A 49 -9.93 -5.65 -1.51
N CYS A 50 -8.63 -5.54 -1.25
CA CYS A 50 -7.88 -6.55 -0.50
C CYS A 50 -6.73 -5.88 0.24
N THR A 51 -6.22 -6.56 1.27
CA THR A 51 -5.11 -6.03 2.04
C THR A 51 -3.82 -6.06 1.21
N PRO A 52 -2.82 -5.25 1.57
CA PRO A 52 -1.52 -5.29 0.88
C PRO A 52 -0.87 -6.67 0.93
N ARG A 53 -1.07 -7.39 2.01
CA ARG A 53 -0.53 -8.74 2.15
C ARG A 53 -1.17 -9.69 1.17
N GLU A 54 -2.50 -9.63 1.06
CA GLU A 54 -3.23 -10.45 0.09
C GLU A 54 -2.86 -10.09 -1.33
N TYR A 55 -2.67 -8.82 -1.59
CA TYR A 55 -2.26 -8.35 -2.91
C TYR A 55 -0.91 -8.95 -3.30
N ARG A 56 0.04 -8.94 -2.35
CA ARG A 56 1.36 -9.52 -2.59
C ARG A 56 1.25 -11.02 -2.91
N GLU A 57 0.46 -11.74 -2.14
CA GLU A 57 0.30 -13.18 -2.34
C GLU A 57 -0.31 -13.51 -3.69
N ARG A 58 -1.25 -12.68 -4.15
CA ARG A 58 -1.89 -12.90 -5.46
C ARG A 58 -0.95 -12.66 -6.62
N ASN A 59 0.04 -11.80 -6.45
CA ASN A 59 0.94 -11.40 -7.52
C ASN A 59 2.28 -12.13 -7.50
N MET A 60 2.42 -13.12 -6.64
CA MET A 60 3.62 -13.94 -6.60
C MET A 60 3.54 -15.14 -7.53
#